data_9092fef705748baea9dd6e8f33066194
#
_entry.id   9092fef705748baea9dd6e8f33066194
#
_cell.length_a   1.000
_cell.length_b   1.000
_cell.length_c   1.000
_cell.angle_alpha   90.00
_cell.angle_beta   90.00
_cell.angle_gamma   90.00
#
_symmetry.space_group_name_H-M   'P 1'
#
loop_
_entity.id
_entity.type
_entity.pdbx_description
1 polymer ?
#
loop_
_entity_poly.entity_id
_entity_poly.type
_entity_poly.pdbx_seq_one_letter_code
_entity_poly.pdbx_strand_id
1 'polypeptide(L)'
;MEKGFFHHALTIREDICTGCSLCMRVCPTEALRIRDGKARLIEDRCVDCGECFRNCPVHAIIIEQDDFSRIFDYKYRVALVPAVLHGQFRHEVSMSEISAVLKSLGFTWVYEVEHGAEILKPAIDDLMDMRTLPRPLISSYCPAIVRLIQVRFPALIRNIATVKAPLEMAAFYCRRVLRDGGAHNAEIGVFYVTPCAAKIAAVKSPVGEESTPISGVINMDFIYNKINRTLRNKGELKYGDDHAYSVNPETLAWSLTNGEASCINGSTLAIDXXXXACDEGCAGGVLLSSNRFLVAERLRNKARNLKPGTDSPETEEFKNIEAYKEYLMNKVRITEEIMPRSMYRLSGDRDEAMKMMKRSRRLMCWLPGTDCGLCGAPSCQALAEDIVRQRGDISQCVFIRESNMGKNLMDMERSSEIMKRIWGDNNFTKNCNKKGAENESN
;
A
#
# COMPACT_ATOMS: atom_id res chain seq x y z
N MET A 1 -9.09 14.00 18.30
CA MET A 1 -8.03 13.87 17.27
C MET A 1 -8.29 14.92 16.19
N GLU A 2 -7.28 15.71 15.84
CA GLU A 2 -7.43 16.69 14.76
C GLU A 2 -7.77 15.95 13.44
N LYS A 3 -8.89 16.34 12.83
CA LYS A 3 -9.29 15.83 11.52
C LYS A 3 -8.21 16.19 10.50
N GLY A 4 -7.46 15.21 10.01
CA GLY A 4 -6.50 15.43 8.94
C GLY A 4 -5.15 14.74 9.06
N PHE A 5 -4.87 14.06 10.17
CA PHE A 5 -3.59 13.34 10.28
C PHE A 5 -3.67 12.03 9.51
N PHE A 6 -2.85 11.92 8.47
CA PHE A 6 -2.83 10.75 7.58
C PHE A 6 -1.72 9.82 8.04
N HIS A 7 -2.07 8.63 8.46
CA HIS A 7 -1.08 7.63 8.85
C HIS A 7 -0.33 7.10 7.62
N HIS A 8 0.98 7.02 7.72
CA HIS A 8 1.85 6.39 6.73
C HIS A 8 2.50 5.15 7.34
N ALA A 9 2.50 4.06 6.57
CA ALA A 9 3.14 2.80 6.97
C ALA A 9 4.65 2.80 6.70
N LEU A 10 5.12 3.79 5.93
CA LEU A 10 6.52 3.89 5.47
C LEU A 10 7.32 4.81 6.38
N THR A 11 8.46 4.31 6.88
CA THR A 11 9.42 5.07 7.69
C THR A 11 10.81 5.01 7.04
N ILE A 12 11.55 6.13 7.06
CA ILE A 12 12.89 6.22 6.49
C ILE A 12 13.92 6.19 7.63
N ARG A 13 14.78 5.20 7.62
CA ARG A 13 15.91 5.09 8.56
C ARG A 13 17.08 5.93 8.03
N GLU A 14 17.24 7.10 8.63
CA GLU A 14 18.25 8.09 8.22
C GLU A 14 19.68 7.58 8.44
N ASP A 15 19.88 6.77 9.48
CA ASP A 15 21.18 6.15 9.81
C ASP A 15 21.69 5.26 8.65
N ILE A 16 20.79 4.60 7.94
CA ILE A 16 21.10 3.69 6.80
C ILE A 16 21.06 4.42 5.46
N CYS A 17 20.20 5.43 5.32
CA CYS A 17 19.95 6.11 4.03
C CYS A 17 21.22 6.76 3.48
N THR A 18 21.55 6.50 2.22
CA THR A 18 22.73 7.04 1.53
C THR A 18 22.41 8.24 0.62
N GLY A 19 21.12 8.63 0.51
CA GLY A 19 20.71 9.74 -0.37
C GLY A 19 20.84 9.45 -1.87
N CYS A 20 20.81 8.21 -2.29
CA CYS A 20 21.04 7.77 -3.68
C CYS A 20 19.96 8.22 -4.70
N SER A 21 18.87 8.82 -4.26
CA SER A 21 17.75 9.35 -5.06
C SER A 21 16.82 8.32 -5.75
N LEU A 22 17.09 7.03 -5.70
CA LEU A 22 16.24 6.02 -6.38
C LEU A 22 14.77 6.08 -5.91
N CYS A 23 14.55 6.20 -4.61
CA CYS A 23 13.19 6.32 -4.04
C CYS A 23 12.44 7.56 -4.57
N MET A 24 13.16 8.66 -4.76
CA MET A 24 12.61 9.91 -5.31
C MET A 24 12.17 9.73 -6.77
N ARG A 25 12.96 8.99 -7.56
CA ARG A 25 12.74 8.78 -9.00
C ARG A 25 11.57 7.85 -9.30
N VAL A 26 11.31 6.87 -8.42
CA VAL A 26 10.22 5.89 -8.62
C VAL A 26 8.88 6.34 -8.01
N CYS A 27 8.87 7.46 -7.29
CA CYS A 27 7.67 7.90 -6.57
C CYS A 27 6.62 8.51 -7.51
N PRO A 28 5.43 7.88 -7.67
CA PRO A 28 4.42 8.34 -8.63
C PRO A 28 3.77 9.68 -8.25
N THR A 29 3.90 10.10 -7.00
CA THR A 29 3.32 11.36 -6.49
C THR A 29 4.38 12.38 -6.09
N GLU A 30 5.64 12.12 -6.44
CA GLU A 30 6.75 13.03 -6.12
C GLU A 30 6.78 13.36 -4.62
N ALA A 31 6.52 12.36 -3.77
CA ALA A 31 6.45 12.55 -2.32
C ALA A 31 7.82 12.58 -1.63
N LEU A 32 8.91 12.38 -2.38
CA LEU A 32 10.25 12.27 -1.78
C LEU A 32 11.18 13.38 -2.27
N ARG A 33 12.06 13.83 -1.37
CA ARG A 33 13.13 14.79 -1.64
C ARG A 33 14.44 14.26 -1.07
N ILE A 34 15.57 14.71 -1.63
CA ILE A 34 16.88 14.48 -1.01
C ILE A 34 17.30 15.81 -0.37
N ARG A 35 17.52 15.76 0.94
CA ARG A 35 18.01 16.92 1.73
C ARG A 35 19.04 16.40 2.74
N ASP A 36 20.16 17.08 2.84
CA ASP A 36 21.25 16.71 3.76
C ASP A 36 21.77 15.28 3.53
N GLY A 37 21.73 14.82 2.27
CA GLY A 37 22.16 13.46 1.90
C GLY A 37 21.19 12.37 2.33
N LYS A 38 19.96 12.72 2.70
CA LYS A 38 18.93 11.78 3.19
C LYS A 38 17.63 11.98 2.42
N ALA A 39 16.89 10.90 2.28
CA ALA A 39 15.52 10.98 1.75
C ALA A 39 14.59 11.59 2.81
N ARG A 40 13.71 12.48 2.37
CA ARG A 40 12.69 13.13 3.20
C ARG A 40 11.32 12.92 2.57
N LEU A 41 10.34 12.54 3.37
CA LEU A 41 8.97 12.29 2.91
C LEU A 41 8.12 13.55 3.02
N ILE A 42 7.39 13.87 1.97
CA ILE A 42 6.30 14.86 1.98
C ILE A 42 5.00 14.08 2.20
N GLU A 43 4.55 14.04 3.42
CA GLU A 43 3.43 13.21 3.89
C GLU A 43 2.15 13.43 3.07
N ASP A 44 1.79 14.69 2.81
CA ASP A 44 0.58 15.04 2.04
C ASP A 44 0.53 14.39 0.65
N ARG A 45 1.67 13.99 0.10
CA ARG A 45 1.79 13.41 -1.25
C ARG A 45 1.89 11.89 -1.24
N CYS A 46 2.24 11.28 -0.10
CA CYS A 46 2.46 9.84 -0.05
C CYS A 46 1.15 9.06 -0.17
N VAL A 47 1.17 8.00 -1.01
CA VAL A 47 0.03 7.09 -1.21
C VAL A 47 0.33 5.67 -0.69
N ASP A 48 1.45 5.51 -0.01
CA ASP A 48 1.89 4.26 0.61
C ASP A 48 1.97 3.07 -0.37
N CYS A 49 2.25 3.32 -1.66
CA CYS A 49 2.34 2.25 -2.66
C CYS A 49 3.51 1.29 -2.43
N GLY A 50 4.55 1.72 -1.69
CA GLY A 50 5.71 0.90 -1.37
C GLY A 50 6.80 0.83 -2.44
N GLU A 51 6.68 1.53 -3.57
CA GLU A 51 7.71 1.47 -4.63
C GLU A 51 9.07 1.98 -4.16
N CYS A 52 9.09 2.97 -3.27
CA CYS A 52 10.33 3.45 -2.65
C CYS A 52 11.00 2.38 -1.78
N PHE A 53 10.21 1.59 -1.04
CA PHE A 53 10.69 0.44 -0.25
C PHE A 53 11.32 -0.61 -1.17
N ARG A 54 10.59 -1.00 -2.23
CA ARG A 54 11.04 -2.02 -3.21
C ARG A 54 12.37 -1.66 -3.88
N ASN A 55 12.57 -0.36 -4.16
CA ASN A 55 13.72 0.14 -4.94
C ASN A 55 14.87 0.68 -4.06
N CYS A 56 14.79 0.56 -2.75
CA CYS A 56 15.86 1.05 -1.86
C CYS A 56 17.00 0.04 -1.80
N PRO A 57 18.20 0.36 -2.36
CA PRO A 57 19.29 -0.62 -2.44
C PRO A 57 19.95 -0.93 -1.10
N VAL A 58 19.74 -0.08 -0.11
CA VAL A 58 20.30 -0.26 1.24
C VAL A 58 19.22 -0.56 2.28
N HIS A 59 17.97 -0.80 1.84
CA HIS A 59 16.83 -1.12 2.70
C HIS A 59 16.62 -0.11 3.85
N ALA A 60 16.87 1.17 3.56
CA ALA A 60 16.66 2.28 4.51
C ALA A 60 15.18 2.66 4.70
N ILE A 61 14.31 2.19 3.81
CA ILE A 61 12.86 2.42 3.94
C ILE A 61 12.25 1.14 4.52
N ILE A 62 11.51 1.27 5.60
CA ILE A 62 10.86 0.14 6.28
C ILE A 62 9.34 0.33 6.28
N ILE A 63 8.63 -0.77 6.40
CA ILE A 63 7.16 -0.79 6.50
C ILE A 63 6.82 -1.29 7.91
N GLU A 64 6.19 -0.44 8.69
CA GLU A 64 5.86 -0.72 10.08
C GLU A 64 4.55 -1.49 10.19
N GLN A 65 4.57 -2.54 11.00
CA GLN A 65 3.39 -3.32 11.38
C GLN A 65 3.07 -3.08 12.86
N ASP A 66 1.92 -3.55 13.29
CA ASP A 66 1.62 -3.61 14.72
C ASP A 66 2.48 -4.69 15.40
N ASP A 67 2.81 -4.46 16.66
CA ASP A 67 3.50 -5.48 17.45
C ASP A 67 2.64 -6.76 17.47
N PHE A 68 3.26 -7.87 17.07
CA PHE A 68 2.57 -9.16 16.99
C PHE A 68 2.01 -9.58 18.37
N SER A 69 2.67 -9.22 19.47
CA SER A 69 2.20 -9.56 20.82
C SER A 69 0.82 -8.98 21.15
N ARG A 70 0.40 -7.90 20.45
CA ARG A 70 -0.92 -7.28 20.64
C ARG A 70 -2.09 -8.24 20.35
N ILE A 71 -1.87 -9.34 19.63
CA ILE A 71 -2.93 -10.32 19.44
C ILE A 71 -3.41 -10.88 20.79
N PHE A 72 -2.49 -10.98 21.77
CA PHE A 72 -2.77 -11.54 23.09
C PHE A 72 -3.53 -10.58 24.03
N ASP A 73 -3.75 -9.33 23.61
CA ASP A 73 -4.62 -8.37 24.32
C ASP A 73 -6.11 -8.78 24.21
N TYR A 74 -6.40 -9.76 23.34
CA TYR A 74 -7.78 -10.16 23.02
C TYR A 74 -8.00 -11.64 23.36
N LYS A 75 -9.21 -11.95 23.80
CA LYS A 75 -9.65 -13.32 24.06
C LYS A 75 -9.90 -14.07 22.74
N TYR A 76 -10.59 -13.41 21.81
CA TYR A 76 -10.91 -13.94 20.47
C TYR A 76 -9.99 -13.26 19.47
N ARG A 77 -9.08 -14.03 18.88
CA ARG A 77 -7.99 -13.55 18.02
C ARG A 77 -8.17 -14.07 16.59
N VAL A 78 -8.76 -13.23 15.74
CA VAL A 78 -9.07 -13.58 14.35
C VAL A 78 -7.90 -13.17 13.45
N ALA A 79 -7.38 -14.09 12.65
CA ALA A 79 -6.47 -13.79 11.54
C ALA A 79 -7.28 -13.67 10.25
N LEU A 80 -7.32 -12.50 9.65
CA LEU A 80 -7.85 -12.29 8.29
C LEU A 80 -6.72 -12.54 7.30
N VAL A 81 -6.87 -13.59 6.50
CA VAL A 81 -5.81 -14.08 5.61
C VAL A 81 -6.25 -13.96 4.14
N PRO A 82 -5.56 -13.13 3.34
CA PRO A 82 -5.87 -13.07 1.91
C PRO A 82 -5.24 -14.24 1.15
N ALA A 83 -5.88 -14.68 0.08
CA ALA A 83 -5.44 -15.79 -0.77
C ALA A 83 -3.98 -15.70 -1.22
N VAL A 84 -3.47 -14.47 -1.41
CA VAL A 84 -2.08 -14.26 -1.81
C VAL A 84 -1.06 -14.77 -0.79
N LEU A 85 -1.43 -14.95 0.48
CA LEU A 85 -0.56 -15.62 1.45
C LEU A 85 -0.35 -17.09 1.04
N HIS A 86 -1.44 -17.81 0.73
CA HIS A 86 -1.37 -19.20 0.31
C HIS A 86 -0.57 -19.35 -1.00
N GLY A 87 -0.77 -18.43 -1.96
CA GLY A 87 -0.04 -18.45 -3.23
C GLY A 87 1.48 -18.35 -3.08
N GLN A 88 1.99 -17.90 -1.93
CA GLN A 88 3.43 -17.84 -1.70
C GLN A 88 4.06 -19.21 -1.44
N PHE A 89 3.27 -20.18 -0.98
CA PHE A 89 3.76 -21.53 -0.69
C PHE A 89 3.67 -22.42 -1.94
N ARG A 90 4.48 -23.49 -1.96
CA ARG A 90 4.40 -24.51 -3.01
C ARG A 90 3.07 -25.30 -2.89
N HIS A 91 2.68 -25.97 -3.93
CA HIS A 91 1.42 -26.74 -3.99
C HIS A 91 1.24 -27.74 -2.83
N GLU A 92 2.34 -28.18 -2.27
CA GLU A 92 2.37 -29.17 -1.18
C GLU A 92 1.83 -28.62 0.15
N VAL A 93 1.75 -27.29 0.31
CA VAL A 93 1.27 -26.65 1.54
C VAL A 93 -0.21 -26.31 1.38
N SER A 94 -1.04 -26.91 2.21
CA SER A 94 -2.50 -26.70 2.22
C SER A 94 -2.90 -25.50 3.08
N MET A 95 -4.11 -24.99 2.88
CA MET A 95 -4.68 -23.95 3.77
C MET A 95 -4.89 -24.48 5.19
N SER A 96 -5.24 -25.75 5.34
CA SER A 96 -5.37 -26.36 6.68
C SER A 96 -4.03 -26.34 7.44
N GLU A 97 -2.92 -26.60 6.76
CA GLU A 97 -1.58 -26.50 7.38
C GLU A 97 -1.27 -25.05 7.77
N ILE A 98 -1.55 -24.08 6.90
CA ILE A 98 -1.35 -22.64 7.18
C ILE A 98 -2.22 -22.25 8.40
N SER A 99 -3.48 -22.64 8.40
CA SER A 99 -4.43 -22.37 9.50
C SER A 99 -3.96 -22.98 10.81
N ALA A 100 -3.52 -24.23 10.79
CA ALA A 100 -3.01 -24.93 11.98
C ALA A 100 -1.78 -24.20 12.56
N VAL A 101 -0.86 -23.75 11.69
CA VAL A 101 0.30 -22.96 12.15
C VAL A 101 -0.15 -21.62 12.74
N LEU A 102 -1.08 -20.91 12.08
CA LEU A 102 -1.57 -19.63 12.62
C LEU A 102 -2.24 -19.80 13.98
N LYS A 103 -3.03 -20.90 14.15
CA LYS A 103 -3.62 -21.26 15.44
C LYS A 103 -2.53 -21.55 16.48
N SER A 104 -1.46 -22.25 16.11
CA SER A 104 -0.31 -22.50 17.00
C SER A 104 0.44 -21.23 17.41
N LEU A 105 0.39 -20.18 16.57
CA LEU A 105 0.97 -18.86 16.86
C LEU A 105 0.09 -18.02 17.78
N GLY A 106 -1.11 -18.50 18.11
CA GLY A 106 -1.99 -17.85 19.09
C GLY A 106 -3.35 -17.37 18.56
N PHE A 107 -3.63 -17.49 17.26
CA PHE A 107 -4.94 -17.12 16.71
C PHE A 107 -5.99 -18.16 17.12
N THR A 108 -7.20 -17.70 17.45
CA THR A 108 -8.32 -18.59 17.81
C THR A 108 -9.17 -18.93 16.58
N TRP A 109 -9.14 -18.08 15.55
CA TRP A 109 -9.89 -18.26 14.31
C TRP A 109 -9.07 -17.71 13.14
N VAL A 110 -9.05 -18.44 12.02
CA VAL A 110 -8.42 -18.02 10.76
C VAL A 110 -9.53 -17.92 9.73
N TYR A 111 -9.65 -16.76 9.07
CA TYR A 111 -10.75 -16.49 8.14
C TYR A 111 -10.21 -15.89 6.84
N GLU A 112 -10.67 -16.40 5.71
CA GLU A 112 -10.23 -15.96 4.38
C GLU A 112 -10.94 -14.67 3.96
N VAL A 113 -10.15 -13.67 3.51
CA VAL A 113 -10.65 -12.34 3.12
C VAL A 113 -11.59 -12.42 1.91
N GLU A 114 -11.37 -13.38 1.04
CA GLU A 114 -12.10 -13.57 -0.23
C GLU A 114 -13.60 -13.82 -0.04
N HIS A 115 -14.03 -14.33 1.12
CA HIS A 115 -15.46 -14.40 1.48
C HIS A 115 -16.10 -13.00 1.50
N GLY A 116 -15.34 -11.97 1.86
CA GLY A 116 -15.82 -10.59 1.79
C GLY A 116 -16.12 -10.13 0.36
N ALA A 117 -15.41 -10.68 -0.64
CA ALA A 117 -15.65 -10.37 -2.05
C ALA A 117 -16.99 -10.94 -2.53
N GLU A 118 -17.35 -12.13 -2.04
CA GLU A 118 -18.66 -12.77 -2.34
C GLU A 118 -19.84 -11.87 -1.91
N ILE A 119 -19.69 -11.22 -0.76
CA ILE A 119 -20.68 -10.29 -0.22
C ILE A 119 -20.77 -9.02 -1.09
N LEU A 120 -19.63 -8.56 -1.61
CA LEU A 120 -19.55 -7.30 -2.36
C LEU A 120 -20.06 -7.40 -3.81
N LYS A 121 -19.99 -8.61 -4.41
CA LYS A 121 -20.34 -8.80 -5.83
C LYS A 121 -21.73 -8.22 -6.18
N PRO A 122 -22.84 -8.55 -5.47
CA PRO A 122 -24.15 -7.97 -5.80
C PRO A 122 -24.16 -6.41 -5.72
N ALA A 123 -23.49 -5.85 -4.71
CA ALA A 123 -23.45 -4.40 -4.54
C ALA A 123 -22.67 -3.68 -5.65
N ILE A 124 -21.65 -4.33 -6.20
CA ILE A 124 -20.87 -3.81 -7.33
C ILE A 124 -21.70 -3.92 -8.62
N ASP A 125 -22.39 -5.04 -8.83
CA ASP A 125 -23.30 -5.23 -9.97
C ASP A 125 -24.38 -4.13 -9.96
N ASP A 126 -24.99 -3.85 -8.80
CA ASP A 126 -25.96 -2.75 -8.64
C ASP A 126 -25.35 -1.39 -9.05
N LEU A 127 -24.09 -1.11 -8.63
CA LEU A 127 -23.40 0.13 -9.01
C LEU A 127 -23.13 0.20 -10.52
N MET A 128 -22.79 -0.94 -11.13
CA MET A 128 -22.55 -1.02 -12.56
C MET A 128 -23.82 -0.72 -13.38
N ASP A 129 -24.98 -1.08 -12.85
CA ASP A 129 -26.27 -0.83 -13.51
C ASP A 129 -26.77 0.62 -13.33
N MET A 130 -26.24 1.35 -12.35
CA MET A 130 -26.63 2.75 -12.09
C MET A 130 -26.09 3.70 -13.17
N ARG A 131 -26.98 4.16 -14.08
CA ARG A 131 -26.64 5.08 -15.18
C ARG A 131 -26.31 6.51 -14.70
N THR A 132 -26.65 6.84 -13.47
CA THR A 132 -26.42 8.17 -12.89
C THR A 132 -24.98 8.37 -12.40
N LEU A 133 -24.21 7.30 -12.24
CA LEU A 133 -22.84 7.38 -11.76
C LEU A 133 -21.88 7.80 -12.90
N PRO A 134 -20.87 8.62 -12.58
CA PRO A 134 -19.86 8.99 -13.58
C PRO A 134 -19.11 7.77 -14.11
N ARG A 135 -18.74 7.81 -15.38
CA ARG A 135 -17.95 6.75 -16.01
C ARG A 135 -16.58 7.30 -16.42
N PRO A 136 -15.54 6.48 -16.39
CA PRO A 136 -15.49 5.10 -15.91
C PRO A 136 -15.72 5.00 -14.39
N LEU A 137 -16.25 3.90 -13.91
CA LEU A 137 -16.33 3.60 -12.49
C LEU A 137 -15.00 2.97 -12.06
N ILE A 138 -14.40 3.47 -10.99
CA ILE A 138 -13.06 3.06 -10.50
C ILE A 138 -13.22 2.29 -9.19
N SER A 139 -12.66 1.10 -9.11
CA SER A 139 -12.72 0.28 -7.91
C SER A 139 -12.04 0.95 -6.71
N SER A 140 -12.68 0.85 -5.54
CA SER A 140 -12.13 1.26 -4.24
C SER A 140 -11.23 0.19 -3.60
N TYR A 141 -11.10 -0.99 -4.21
CA TYR A 141 -10.40 -2.15 -3.66
C TYR A 141 -8.94 -1.85 -3.27
N CYS A 142 -8.22 -1.10 -4.12
CA CYS A 142 -6.81 -0.80 -3.89
C CYS A 142 -6.64 0.57 -3.22
N PRO A 143 -6.27 0.63 -1.91
CA PRO A 143 -6.14 1.94 -1.24
C PRO A 143 -5.03 2.81 -1.81
N ALA A 144 -3.98 2.24 -2.43
CA ALA A 144 -2.95 3.03 -3.12
C ALA A 144 -3.54 3.79 -4.31
N ILE A 145 -4.47 3.17 -5.06
CA ILE A 145 -5.16 3.82 -6.19
C ILE A 145 -6.12 4.90 -5.68
N VAL A 146 -6.91 4.61 -4.65
CA VAL A 146 -7.82 5.61 -4.03
C VAL A 146 -7.02 6.85 -3.59
N ARG A 147 -5.90 6.63 -2.88
CA ARG A 147 -5.01 7.72 -2.43
C ARG A 147 -4.34 8.43 -3.59
N LEU A 148 -3.95 7.70 -4.65
CA LEU A 148 -3.37 8.31 -5.87
C LEU A 148 -4.37 9.26 -6.52
N ILE A 149 -5.64 8.86 -6.58
CA ILE A 149 -6.73 9.70 -7.10
C ILE A 149 -6.87 10.96 -6.23
N GLN A 150 -6.94 10.82 -4.90
CA GLN A 150 -7.03 11.97 -3.99
C GLN A 150 -5.87 12.96 -4.19
N VAL A 151 -4.64 12.44 -4.41
CA VAL A 151 -3.41 13.26 -4.45
C VAL A 151 -3.18 13.83 -5.85
N ARG A 152 -3.26 13.00 -6.91
CA ARG A 152 -2.83 13.39 -8.26
C ARG A 152 -3.99 13.68 -9.22
N PHE A 153 -5.14 13.03 -9.02
CA PHE A 153 -6.27 13.09 -9.95
C PHE A 153 -7.60 13.41 -9.23
N PRO A 154 -7.68 14.48 -8.41
CA PRO A 154 -8.85 14.71 -7.57
C PRO A 154 -10.17 14.88 -8.35
N ALA A 155 -10.13 15.21 -9.63
CA ALA A 155 -11.31 15.27 -10.49
C ALA A 155 -11.99 13.89 -10.67
N LEU A 156 -11.25 12.80 -10.42
CA LEU A 156 -11.76 11.43 -10.55
C LEU A 156 -12.34 10.87 -9.24
N ILE A 157 -12.34 11.63 -8.15
CA ILE A 157 -12.86 11.15 -6.86
C ILE A 157 -14.32 10.68 -6.99
N ARG A 158 -15.13 11.43 -7.72
CA ARG A 158 -16.55 11.09 -7.95
C ARG A 158 -16.76 9.81 -8.78
N ASN A 159 -15.68 9.33 -9.42
CA ASN A 159 -15.71 8.09 -10.20
C ASN A 159 -15.39 6.85 -9.34
N ILE A 160 -14.96 7.04 -8.07
CA ILE A 160 -14.63 5.92 -7.19
C ILE A 160 -15.92 5.22 -6.75
N ALA A 161 -15.97 3.91 -6.90
CA ALA A 161 -17.05 3.07 -6.38
C ALA A 161 -17.06 3.18 -4.85
N THR A 162 -18.19 3.63 -4.29
CA THR A 162 -18.29 3.87 -2.83
C THR A 162 -18.67 2.59 -2.09
N VAL A 163 -17.88 1.53 -2.29
CA VAL A 163 -18.03 0.24 -1.58
C VAL A 163 -16.78 -0.05 -0.76
N LYS A 164 -16.95 -0.71 0.37
CA LYS A 164 -15.87 -1.13 1.26
C LYS A 164 -15.05 -2.25 0.63
N ALA A 165 -13.84 -2.47 1.14
CA ALA A 165 -12.98 -3.55 0.66
C ALA A 165 -13.42 -4.91 1.23
N PRO A 166 -13.13 -6.04 0.53
CA PRO A 166 -13.43 -7.39 1.05
C PRO A 166 -12.92 -7.64 2.47
N LEU A 167 -11.75 -7.10 2.79
CA LEU A 167 -11.17 -7.29 4.13
C LEU A 167 -12.03 -6.66 5.24
N GLU A 168 -12.73 -5.56 4.96
CA GLU A 168 -13.63 -4.92 5.92
C GLU A 168 -14.91 -5.75 6.09
N MET A 169 -15.44 -6.29 5.00
CA MET A 169 -16.63 -7.13 5.03
C MET A 169 -16.35 -8.43 5.83
N ALA A 170 -15.19 -9.06 5.60
CA ALA A 170 -14.73 -10.20 6.37
C ALA A 170 -14.61 -9.87 7.87
N ALA A 171 -14.06 -8.69 8.18
CA ALA A 171 -13.92 -8.24 9.57
C ALA A 171 -15.28 -8.00 10.25
N PHE A 172 -16.23 -7.37 9.54
CA PHE A 172 -17.60 -7.17 10.06
C PHE A 172 -18.29 -8.49 10.33
N TYR A 173 -18.15 -9.45 9.41
CA TYR A 173 -18.69 -10.79 9.56
C TYR A 173 -18.13 -11.47 10.81
N CYS A 174 -16.81 -11.55 10.94
CA CYS A 174 -16.15 -12.22 12.08
C CYS A 174 -16.57 -11.60 13.41
N ARG A 175 -16.59 -10.26 13.48
CA ARG A 175 -17.05 -9.57 14.70
C ARG A 175 -18.50 -9.88 15.03
N ARG A 176 -19.36 -9.92 14.01
CA ARG A 176 -20.79 -10.19 14.20
C ARG A 176 -21.02 -11.59 14.72
N VAL A 177 -20.41 -12.60 14.09
CA VAL A 177 -20.53 -14.00 14.51
C VAL A 177 -20.08 -14.19 15.97
N LEU A 178 -18.93 -13.62 16.33
CA LEU A 178 -18.41 -13.75 17.70
C LEU A 178 -19.31 -13.03 18.73
N ARG A 179 -19.86 -11.88 18.36
CA ARG A 179 -20.80 -11.14 19.24
C ARG A 179 -22.08 -11.91 19.46
N ASP A 180 -22.63 -12.53 18.42
CA ASP A 180 -23.85 -13.35 18.53
C ASP A 180 -23.58 -14.63 19.34
N GLY A 181 -22.31 -15.10 19.35
CA GLY A 181 -21.82 -16.16 20.23
C GLY A 181 -21.53 -15.70 21.66
N GLY A 182 -21.87 -14.44 22.02
CA GLY A 182 -21.76 -13.91 23.38
C GLY A 182 -20.48 -13.15 23.70
N ALA A 183 -19.58 -12.94 22.73
CA ALA A 183 -18.34 -12.19 22.96
C ALA A 183 -18.60 -10.68 23.04
N HIS A 184 -17.97 -9.99 23.99
CA HIS A 184 -17.97 -8.53 24.04
C HIS A 184 -17.02 -7.96 22.99
N ASN A 185 -17.38 -6.82 22.39
CA ASN A 185 -16.59 -6.21 21.29
C ASN A 185 -15.12 -5.94 21.70
N ALA A 186 -14.87 -5.61 22.96
CA ALA A 186 -13.52 -5.37 23.50
C ALA A 186 -12.68 -6.64 23.59
N GLU A 187 -13.31 -7.81 23.63
CA GLU A 187 -12.61 -9.11 23.67
C GLU A 187 -12.20 -9.63 22.27
N ILE A 188 -12.66 -8.95 21.20
CA ILE A 188 -12.47 -9.42 19.82
C ILE A 188 -11.35 -8.61 19.14
N GLY A 189 -10.24 -9.27 18.85
CA GLY A 189 -9.15 -8.73 18.04
C GLY A 189 -9.19 -9.32 16.63
N VAL A 190 -9.32 -8.46 15.62
CA VAL A 190 -9.29 -8.86 14.21
C VAL A 190 -8.00 -8.31 13.60
N PHE A 191 -7.13 -9.19 13.14
CA PHE A 191 -5.80 -8.84 12.62
C PHE A 191 -5.67 -9.24 11.16
N TYR A 192 -5.30 -8.28 10.32
CA TYR A 192 -5.17 -8.51 8.89
C TYR A 192 -3.71 -8.81 8.53
N VAL A 193 -3.47 -9.94 7.85
CA VAL A 193 -2.16 -10.32 7.28
C VAL A 193 -2.03 -9.60 5.94
N THR A 194 -1.27 -8.51 5.91
CA THR A 194 -1.28 -7.57 4.79
C THR A 194 -0.14 -7.79 3.79
N PRO A 195 -0.45 -7.79 2.48
CA PRO A 195 0.58 -7.87 1.43
C PRO A 195 1.25 -6.52 1.11
N CYS A 196 0.79 -5.39 1.65
CA CYS A 196 1.29 -4.08 1.22
C CYS A 196 1.09 -2.95 2.24
N ALA A 197 1.95 -1.94 2.14
CA ALA A 197 1.94 -0.75 2.98
C ALA A 197 0.63 0.06 2.88
N ALA A 198 0.04 0.16 1.67
CA ALA A 198 -1.18 0.95 1.47
C ALA A 198 -2.37 0.39 2.27
N LYS A 199 -2.45 -0.93 2.43
CA LYS A 199 -3.49 -1.55 3.26
C LYS A 199 -3.25 -1.32 4.76
N ILE A 200 -1.98 -1.26 5.20
CA ILE A 200 -1.66 -0.83 6.57
C ILE A 200 -2.19 0.60 6.80
N ALA A 201 -1.79 1.50 5.90
CA ALA A 201 -2.19 2.90 5.98
C ALA A 201 -3.72 3.08 5.91
N ALA A 202 -4.42 2.26 5.12
CA ALA A 202 -5.89 2.29 5.02
C ALA A 202 -6.56 1.83 6.33
N VAL A 203 -6.01 0.80 6.98
CA VAL A 203 -6.53 0.34 8.28
C VAL A 203 -6.31 1.39 9.37
N LYS A 204 -5.14 2.03 9.38
CA LYS A 204 -4.79 3.03 10.40
C LYS A 204 -5.48 4.39 10.17
N SER A 205 -5.78 4.71 8.93
CA SER A 205 -6.38 5.99 8.51
C SER A 205 -7.29 5.72 7.30
N PRO A 206 -8.50 5.18 7.54
CA PRO A 206 -9.40 4.82 6.45
C PRO A 206 -9.89 6.03 5.68
N VAL A 207 -10.07 5.86 4.37
CA VAL A 207 -10.57 6.90 3.47
C VAL A 207 -12.09 6.71 3.31
N GLY A 208 -12.86 7.75 3.62
CA GLY A 208 -14.33 7.72 3.54
C GLY A 208 -14.98 6.99 4.71
N GLU A 209 -14.26 6.76 5.80
CA GLU A 209 -14.77 6.11 7.00
C GLU A 209 -14.15 6.75 8.25
N GLU A 210 -14.89 6.80 9.32
CA GLU A 210 -14.43 7.31 10.61
C GLU A 210 -13.52 6.29 11.33
N SER A 211 -13.79 5.01 11.16
CA SER A 211 -13.06 3.92 11.82
C SER A 211 -13.14 2.61 11.01
N THR A 212 -12.28 1.68 11.38
CA THR A 212 -12.20 0.35 10.75
C THR A 212 -12.62 -0.74 11.75
N PRO A 213 -13.22 -1.85 11.28
CA PRO A 213 -13.49 -3.02 12.14
C PRO A 213 -12.22 -3.84 12.46
N ILE A 214 -11.06 -3.46 11.94
CA ILE A 214 -9.80 -4.20 12.06
C ILE A 214 -9.00 -3.65 13.25
N SER A 215 -8.52 -4.54 14.13
CA SER A 215 -7.80 -4.18 15.36
C SER A 215 -6.31 -3.93 15.13
N GLY A 216 -5.74 -4.58 14.10
CA GLY A 216 -4.32 -4.42 13.80
C GLY A 216 -3.92 -5.08 12.50
N VAL A 217 -2.68 -4.82 12.08
CA VAL A 217 -2.13 -5.31 10.81
C VAL A 217 -0.79 -5.99 11.06
N ILE A 218 -0.55 -7.09 10.36
CA ILE A 218 0.67 -7.89 10.48
C ILE A 218 1.23 -8.09 9.07
N ASN A 219 2.51 -7.83 8.90
CA ASN A 219 3.17 -7.95 7.60
C ASN A 219 3.20 -9.41 7.13
N MET A 220 2.89 -9.60 5.87
CA MET A 220 2.78 -10.94 5.29
C MET A 220 4.12 -11.67 5.25
N ASP A 221 5.22 -10.98 4.98
CA ASP A 221 6.58 -11.56 5.00
C ASP A 221 6.96 -12.09 6.39
N PHE A 222 6.55 -11.36 7.45
CA PHE A 222 6.76 -11.79 8.84
C PHE A 222 6.00 -13.11 9.11
N ILE A 223 4.72 -13.16 8.76
CA ILE A 223 3.88 -14.37 8.95
C ILE A 223 4.39 -15.53 8.08
N TYR A 224 4.73 -15.26 6.81
CA TYR A 224 5.29 -16.24 5.89
C TYR A 224 6.53 -16.91 6.48
N ASN A 225 7.44 -16.11 7.05
CA ASN A 225 8.66 -16.62 7.66
C ASN A 225 8.37 -17.48 8.90
N LYS A 226 7.39 -17.09 9.73
CA LYS A 226 6.97 -17.90 10.88
C LYS A 226 6.37 -19.24 10.42
N ILE A 227 5.49 -19.22 9.43
CA ILE A 227 4.87 -20.45 8.88
C ILE A 227 5.95 -21.37 8.31
N ASN A 228 6.87 -20.85 7.49
CA ASN A 228 7.95 -21.64 6.90
C ASN A 228 8.84 -22.31 7.96
N ARG A 229 9.20 -21.60 9.02
CA ARG A 229 10.01 -22.15 10.12
C ARG A 229 9.27 -23.29 10.82
N THR A 230 7.98 -23.10 11.09
CA THR A 230 7.16 -24.12 11.77
C THR A 230 7.00 -25.36 10.89
N LEU A 231 6.70 -25.19 9.60
CA LEU A 231 6.51 -26.30 8.65
C LEU A 231 7.80 -27.09 8.42
N ARG A 232 8.98 -26.45 8.45
CA ARG A 232 10.27 -27.15 8.32
C ARG A 232 10.57 -28.03 9.54
N ASN A 233 10.12 -27.61 10.70
CA ASN A 233 10.34 -28.34 11.96
C ASN A 233 9.21 -29.34 12.24
N LYS A 234 8.70 -29.99 11.19
CA LYS A 234 7.57 -30.92 11.22
C LYS A 234 7.73 -32.04 12.28
N GLY A 235 7.22 -31.80 13.47
CA GLY A 235 7.24 -32.86 14.50
C GLY A 235 5.88 -33.16 15.14
N GLU A 236 5.03 -32.15 15.35
CA GLU A 236 3.90 -32.29 16.28
C GLU A 236 2.61 -31.57 15.91
N LEU A 237 2.50 -30.97 14.70
CA LEU A 237 1.27 -30.31 14.33
C LEU A 237 0.24 -31.34 13.89
N LYS A 238 -0.81 -31.51 14.66
CA LYS A 238 -1.99 -32.27 14.26
C LYS A 238 -2.78 -31.40 13.29
N TYR A 239 -2.80 -31.82 12.05
CA TYR A 239 -3.67 -31.22 11.03
C TYR A 239 -5.06 -31.83 11.24
N GLY A 240 -6.02 -31.03 11.63
CA GLY A 240 -7.42 -31.45 11.59
C GLY A 240 -7.86 -31.61 10.13
N ASP A 241 -8.88 -32.38 9.92
CA ASP A 241 -9.58 -32.52 8.62
C ASP A 241 -10.31 -31.22 8.24
N ASP A 242 -9.88 -30.08 8.80
CA ASP A 242 -10.48 -28.79 8.52
C ASP A 242 -10.16 -28.39 7.07
N HIS A 243 -11.18 -28.39 6.37
CA HIS A 243 -11.49 -28.25 4.96
C HIS A 243 -10.53 -27.40 4.13
N ALA A 244 -10.27 -27.90 2.94
CA ALA A 244 -9.85 -27.16 1.77
C ALA A 244 -10.67 -25.87 1.63
N TYR A 245 -10.10 -24.84 1.01
CA TYR A 245 -10.75 -23.55 0.72
C TYR A 245 -12.28 -23.66 0.63
N SER A 246 -12.95 -22.94 1.49
CA SER A 246 -14.41 -22.73 1.41
C SER A 246 -14.78 -21.59 0.46
N VAL A 247 -13.80 -20.89 -0.08
CA VAL A 247 -13.94 -19.70 -0.96
C VAL A 247 -14.33 -20.15 -2.38
N ASN A 248 -15.26 -19.43 -2.97
CA ASN A 248 -15.65 -19.62 -4.38
C ASN A 248 -14.44 -19.45 -5.31
N PRO A 249 -14.23 -20.34 -6.30
CA PRO A 249 -13.12 -20.19 -7.27
C PRO A 249 -13.04 -18.82 -7.94
N GLU A 250 -14.17 -18.19 -8.24
CA GLU A 250 -14.22 -16.85 -8.85
C GLU A 250 -13.60 -15.80 -7.93
N THR A 251 -13.96 -15.80 -6.64
CA THR A 251 -13.48 -14.79 -5.69
C THR A 251 -12.06 -15.07 -5.21
N LEU A 252 -11.57 -16.31 -5.32
CA LEU A 252 -10.19 -16.66 -4.98
C LEU A 252 -9.17 -15.81 -5.76
N ALA A 253 -9.48 -15.49 -7.02
CA ALA A 253 -8.64 -14.67 -7.88
C ALA A 253 -8.93 -13.16 -7.79
N TRP A 254 -9.89 -12.75 -6.96
CA TRP A 254 -10.37 -11.36 -6.85
C TRP A 254 -9.23 -10.34 -6.73
N SER A 255 -8.24 -10.67 -5.91
CA SER A 255 -7.12 -9.78 -5.60
C SER A 255 -6.03 -9.72 -6.69
N LEU A 256 -6.12 -10.53 -7.74
CA LEU A 256 -5.18 -10.58 -8.85
C LEU A 256 -5.58 -9.60 -9.97
N THR A 257 -4.66 -9.36 -10.90
CA THR A 257 -4.94 -8.58 -12.11
C THR A 257 -6.12 -9.19 -12.86
N ASN A 258 -7.10 -8.39 -13.20
CA ASN A 258 -8.39 -8.73 -13.80
C ASN A 258 -9.32 -9.58 -12.90
N GLY A 259 -8.94 -9.86 -11.66
CA GLY A 259 -9.73 -10.71 -10.77
C GLY A 259 -11.10 -10.13 -10.45
N GLU A 260 -11.16 -8.94 -9.90
CA GLU A 260 -12.41 -8.23 -9.60
C GLU A 260 -13.26 -8.05 -10.87
N ALA A 261 -12.63 -7.57 -11.95
CA ALA A 261 -13.32 -7.32 -13.21
C ALA A 261 -13.96 -8.58 -13.81
N SER A 262 -13.29 -9.73 -13.69
CA SER A 262 -13.83 -11.01 -14.24
C SER A 262 -15.03 -11.54 -13.45
N CYS A 263 -15.22 -11.07 -12.22
CA CYS A 263 -16.35 -11.50 -11.37
C CYS A 263 -17.62 -10.67 -11.60
N ILE A 264 -17.52 -9.54 -12.30
CA ILE A 264 -18.65 -8.60 -12.53
C ILE A 264 -19.44 -9.06 -13.76
N ASN A 265 -20.73 -9.25 -13.60
CA ASN A 265 -21.63 -9.71 -14.66
C ASN A 265 -21.76 -8.66 -15.80
N GLY A 266 -21.65 -9.12 -17.05
CA GLY A 266 -21.86 -8.31 -18.24
C GLY A 266 -20.77 -7.27 -18.54
N SER A 267 -19.66 -7.33 -17.83
CA SER A 267 -18.57 -6.38 -18.00
C SER A 267 -17.75 -6.68 -19.26
N THR A 268 -18.04 -5.97 -20.34
CA THR A 268 -17.29 -6.10 -21.60
C THR A 268 -16.07 -5.16 -21.67
N LEU A 269 -15.96 -4.19 -20.76
CA LEU A 269 -14.96 -3.13 -20.82
C LEU A 269 -14.34 -2.80 -19.45
N ALA A 270 -14.20 -3.77 -18.57
CA ALA A 270 -13.46 -3.55 -17.31
C ALA A 270 -11.96 -3.60 -17.63
N ILE A 271 -11.30 -2.46 -17.47
CA ILE A 271 -9.85 -2.33 -17.65
C ILE A 271 -9.19 -2.30 -16.27
N ASP A 272 -8.35 -3.24 -16.03
CA ASP A 272 -7.71 -3.41 -14.73
C ASP A 272 -6.40 -2.62 -14.58
N UNK A 273 -6.60 -1.62 -15.01
CA UNK A 273 -5.47 -0.74 -14.93
C UNK A 273 -5.42 0.00 -13.63
N UNK A 274 -6.36 0.02 -13.20
CA UNK A 274 -6.40 0.73 -12.00
C UNK A 274 -6.65 -0.13 -10.78
N UNK A 275 -6.86 -1.10 -10.98
CA UNK A 275 -7.18 -1.93 -9.88
C UNK A 275 -6.01 -2.39 -9.08
N UNK A 276 -5.10 -2.39 -9.66
CA UNK A 276 -3.96 -2.73 -8.89
C UNK A 276 -2.89 -1.75 -9.14
N ALA A 277 -2.38 -1.23 -8.13
CA ALA A 277 -1.20 -0.38 -8.19
C ALA A 277 0.05 -1.22 -8.48
N CYS A 278 -0.04 -2.50 -8.34
CA CYS A 278 1.05 -3.48 -8.50
C CYS A 278 0.78 -4.41 -9.68
N ASP A 279 1.84 -4.78 -10.43
CA ASP A 279 1.76 -5.85 -11.43
C ASP A 279 1.33 -7.15 -10.73
N GLU A 280 0.42 -7.88 -11.31
CA GLU A 280 -0.21 -9.09 -10.77
C GLU A 280 -1.11 -8.80 -9.54
N GLY A 281 -1.62 -7.58 -9.42
CA GLY A 281 -2.53 -7.21 -8.32
C GLY A 281 -1.86 -7.33 -6.95
N CYS A 282 -2.56 -7.88 -5.96
CA CYS A 282 -2.01 -8.04 -4.60
C CYS A 282 -0.86 -9.07 -4.54
N ALA A 283 -0.73 -9.96 -5.55
CA ALA A 283 0.44 -10.85 -5.67
C ALA A 283 1.73 -10.07 -5.93
N GLY A 284 1.63 -8.82 -6.42
CA GLY A 284 2.76 -7.89 -6.57
C GLY A 284 3.01 -6.99 -5.38
N GLY A 285 2.33 -7.23 -4.26
CA GLY A 285 2.49 -6.42 -3.04
C GLY A 285 3.93 -6.45 -2.51
N VAL A 286 4.33 -5.37 -1.86
CA VAL A 286 5.74 -5.18 -1.44
C VAL A 286 6.12 -6.01 -0.21
N LEU A 287 5.16 -6.62 0.48
CA LEU A 287 5.38 -7.46 1.66
C LEU A 287 5.27 -8.97 1.35
N LEU A 288 5.38 -9.36 0.07
CA LEU A 288 5.44 -10.76 -0.32
C LEU A 288 6.90 -11.21 -0.45
N SER A 289 7.16 -12.45 -0.04
CA SER A 289 8.50 -13.05 -0.09
C SER A 289 8.74 -13.84 -1.39
N SER A 290 7.67 -14.29 -2.04
CA SER A 290 7.74 -15.10 -3.27
C SER A 290 7.58 -14.24 -4.53
N ASN A 291 8.04 -14.77 -5.66
CA ASN A 291 7.91 -14.12 -6.97
C ASN A 291 6.44 -13.92 -7.32
N ARG A 292 6.05 -12.68 -7.65
CA ARG A 292 4.65 -12.29 -7.91
C ARG A 292 3.96 -13.09 -9.01
N PHE A 293 4.69 -13.42 -10.08
CA PHE A 293 4.15 -14.19 -11.21
C PHE A 293 3.84 -15.63 -10.79
N LEU A 294 4.72 -16.23 -9.97
CA LEU A 294 4.49 -17.57 -9.42
C LEU A 294 3.30 -17.60 -8.45
N VAL A 295 3.17 -16.57 -7.60
CA VAL A 295 2.03 -16.44 -6.67
C VAL A 295 0.72 -16.34 -7.46
N ALA A 296 0.68 -15.46 -8.45
CA ALA A 296 -0.51 -15.26 -9.29
C ALA A 296 -0.88 -16.54 -10.05
N GLU A 297 0.11 -17.20 -10.67
CA GLU A 297 -0.12 -18.44 -11.43
C GLU A 297 -0.61 -19.57 -10.53
N ARG A 298 -0.05 -19.74 -9.34
CA ARG A 298 -0.52 -20.75 -8.38
C ARG A 298 -1.99 -20.51 -8.00
N LEU A 299 -2.37 -19.26 -7.75
CA LEU A 299 -3.75 -18.92 -7.40
C LEU A 299 -4.70 -19.15 -8.57
N ARG A 300 -4.31 -18.73 -9.80
CA ARG A 300 -5.11 -18.96 -11.01
C ARG A 300 -5.32 -20.46 -11.26
N ASN A 301 -4.26 -21.26 -11.13
CA ASN A 301 -4.33 -22.72 -11.29
C ASN A 301 -5.22 -23.35 -10.22
N LYS A 302 -5.13 -22.88 -8.99
CA LYS A 302 -5.98 -23.35 -7.91
C LYS A 302 -7.46 -23.02 -8.21
N ALA A 303 -7.76 -21.78 -8.60
CA ALA A 303 -9.13 -21.36 -8.96
C ALA A 303 -9.70 -22.21 -10.12
N ARG A 304 -8.86 -22.53 -11.14
CA ARG A 304 -9.30 -23.40 -12.26
C ARG A 304 -9.57 -24.85 -11.83
N ASN A 305 -8.81 -25.34 -10.87
CA ASN A 305 -8.88 -26.75 -10.43
C ASN A 305 -9.96 -26.98 -9.37
N LEU A 306 -10.44 -25.92 -8.70
CA LEU A 306 -11.60 -26.01 -7.81
C LEU A 306 -12.86 -26.14 -8.68
N LYS A 307 -13.51 -27.29 -8.58
CA LYS A 307 -14.77 -27.53 -9.32
C LYS A 307 -15.92 -26.80 -8.63
N PRO A 308 -16.69 -25.97 -9.35
CA PRO A 308 -17.88 -25.37 -8.76
C PRO A 308 -18.84 -26.48 -8.30
N GLY A 309 -19.13 -26.50 -7.03
CA GLY A 309 -20.22 -27.34 -6.48
C GLY A 309 -19.93 -28.80 -6.13
N THR A 310 -18.68 -29.31 -6.34
CA THR A 310 -18.41 -30.72 -6.00
C THR A 310 -17.58 -30.94 -4.74
N ASP A 311 -16.80 -29.93 -4.34
CA ASP A 311 -15.93 -30.03 -3.15
C ASP A 311 -16.08 -28.86 -2.17
N SER A 312 -17.05 -27.96 -2.38
CA SER A 312 -17.53 -27.16 -1.27
C SER A 312 -18.60 -28.03 -0.56
N PRO A 313 -18.24 -28.62 0.57
CA PRO A 313 -19.32 -28.95 1.48
C PRO A 313 -20.06 -27.60 1.65
N GLU A 314 -21.37 -27.69 1.74
CA GLU A 314 -22.14 -26.60 2.32
C GLU A 314 -21.61 -26.46 3.75
N THR A 315 -20.41 -25.93 3.87
CA THR A 315 -19.79 -25.75 5.18
C THR A 315 -20.74 -24.90 6.00
N GLU A 316 -20.85 -25.18 7.25
CA GLU A 316 -21.60 -24.34 8.20
C GLU A 316 -21.23 -22.87 8.02
N GLU A 317 -19.98 -22.57 7.63
CA GLU A 317 -19.51 -21.20 7.37
C GLU A 317 -20.23 -20.53 6.20
N PHE A 318 -20.49 -21.24 5.09
CA PHE A 318 -21.21 -20.66 3.94
C PHE A 318 -22.69 -20.41 4.27
N LYS A 319 -23.33 -21.34 4.96
CA LYS A 319 -24.70 -21.17 5.48
C LYS A 319 -24.78 -19.98 6.45
N ASN A 320 -23.72 -19.80 7.23
CA ASN A 320 -23.62 -18.69 8.20
C ASN A 320 -23.48 -17.33 7.51
N ILE A 321 -22.75 -17.23 6.39
CA ILE A 321 -22.61 -15.95 5.65
C ILE A 321 -23.99 -15.49 5.13
N GLU A 322 -24.77 -16.39 4.55
CA GLU A 322 -26.11 -16.07 4.03
C GLU A 322 -27.04 -15.59 5.16
N ALA A 323 -26.92 -16.18 6.36
CA ALA A 323 -27.69 -15.73 7.54
C ALA A 323 -27.37 -14.29 7.95
N TYR A 324 -26.15 -13.81 7.65
CA TYR A 324 -25.71 -12.45 7.97
C TYR A 324 -25.77 -11.50 6.78
N LYS A 325 -26.27 -11.93 5.64
CA LYS A 325 -26.27 -11.18 4.38
C LYS A 325 -26.92 -9.79 4.53
N GLU A 326 -28.10 -9.72 5.12
CA GLU A 326 -28.80 -8.43 5.33
C GLU A 326 -27.96 -7.47 6.16
N TYR A 327 -27.40 -7.93 7.27
CA TYR A 327 -26.51 -7.12 8.12
C TYR A 327 -25.30 -6.61 7.33
N LEU A 328 -24.65 -7.50 6.54
CA LEU A 328 -23.46 -7.17 5.79
C LEU A 328 -23.75 -6.21 4.63
N MET A 329 -24.87 -6.40 3.93
CA MET A 329 -25.29 -5.48 2.84
C MET A 329 -25.53 -4.07 3.36
N ASN A 330 -26.01 -3.91 4.60
CA ASN A 330 -26.16 -2.61 5.24
C ASN A 330 -24.80 -1.96 5.59
N LYS A 331 -23.68 -2.72 5.54
CA LYS A 331 -22.33 -2.23 5.82
C LYS A 331 -21.49 -2.01 4.56
N VAL A 332 -21.96 -2.41 3.39
CA VAL A 332 -21.20 -2.41 2.13
C VAL A 332 -20.74 -1.00 1.70
N ARG A 333 -21.60 0.01 1.92
CA ARG A 333 -21.31 1.38 1.42
C ARG A 333 -20.31 2.12 2.31
N ILE A 334 -19.43 2.87 1.66
CA ILE A 334 -18.58 3.87 2.31
C ILE A 334 -19.49 4.97 2.87
N THR A 335 -19.30 5.39 4.11
CA THR A 335 -20.22 6.25 4.85
C THR A 335 -19.89 7.74 4.76
N GLU A 336 -18.64 8.10 4.51
CA GLU A 336 -18.21 9.50 4.43
C GLU A 336 -17.68 9.87 3.05
N GLU A 337 -17.69 11.15 2.75
CA GLU A 337 -17.18 11.66 1.47
C GLU A 337 -15.65 11.50 1.39
N ILE A 338 -15.18 11.01 0.24
CA ILE A 338 -13.75 10.92 -0.07
C ILE A 338 -13.24 12.31 -0.42
N MET A 339 -12.45 12.91 0.47
CA MET A 339 -11.96 14.28 0.30
C MET A 339 -10.68 14.33 -0.54
N PRO A 340 -10.52 15.35 -1.41
CA PRO A 340 -9.29 15.51 -2.19
C PRO A 340 -8.10 15.94 -1.31
N ARG A 341 -6.90 15.45 -1.66
CA ARG A 341 -5.61 15.81 -1.06
C ARG A 341 -4.63 16.30 -2.12
N SER A 342 -5.09 17.12 -3.02
CA SER A 342 -4.34 17.46 -4.24
C SER A 342 -2.90 17.93 -3.98
N MET A 343 -1.93 17.23 -4.57
CA MET A 343 -0.51 17.63 -4.53
C MET A 343 -0.27 19.00 -5.17
N TYR A 344 -1.20 19.44 -6.00
CA TYR A 344 -1.12 20.73 -6.69
C TYR A 344 -1.68 21.88 -5.88
N ARG A 345 -2.31 21.63 -4.73
CA ARG A 345 -2.80 22.68 -3.82
C ARG A 345 -1.63 23.36 -3.13
N LEU A 346 -1.32 24.56 -3.54
CA LEU A 346 -0.16 25.33 -3.05
C LEU A 346 -0.41 26.02 -1.71
N SER A 347 -1.66 26.47 -1.47
CA SER A 347 -2.11 27.09 -0.23
C SER A 347 -3.58 26.73 0.06
N GLY A 348 -4.02 26.88 1.31
CA GLY A 348 -5.43 26.80 1.71
C GLY A 348 -6.21 28.03 1.23
N ASP A 349 -5.54 29.18 1.13
CA ASP A 349 -6.12 30.41 0.62
C ASP A 349 -6.03 30.44 -0.90
N ARG A 350 -7.13 30.79 -1.58
CA ARG A 350 -7.23 30.75 -3.04
C ARG A 350 -6.36 31.81 -3.70
N ASP A 351 -6.35 33.03 -3.15
CA ASP A 351 -5.58 34.16 -3.75
C ASP A 351 -4.08 33.93 -3.58
N GLU A 352 -3.70 33.43 -2.41
CA GLU A 352 -2.31 33.05 -2.15
C GLU A 352 -1.88 31.89 -3.09
N ALA A 353 -2.70 30.85 -3.21
CA ALA A 353 -2.44 29.73 -4.11
C ALA A 353 -2.25 30.20 -5.56
N MET A 354 -3.06 31.18 -5.99
CA MET A 354 -2.96 31.75 -7.34
C MET A 354 -1.65 32.54 -7.52
N LYS A 355 -1.24 33.32 -6.50
CA LYS A 355 0.05 34.04 -6.51
C LYS A 355 1.22 33.05 -6.56
N MET A 356 1.18 31.99 -5.75
CA MET A 356 2.20 30.94 -5.73
C MET A 356 2.27 30.21 -7.08
N MET A 357 1.13 29.92 -7.70
CA MET A 357 1.07 29.28 -9.01
C MET A 357 1.69 30.16 -10.10
N LYS A 358 1.36 31.46 -10.12
CA LYS A 358 1.97 32.42 -11.07
C LYS A 358 3.48 32.49 -10.88
N ARG A 359 3.94 32.52 -9.61
CA ARG A 359 5.39 32.53 -9.29
C ARG A 359 6.06 31.22 -9.72
N SER A 360 5.44 30.07 -9.44
CA SER A 360 5.96 28.76 -9.87
C SER A 360 6.12 28.68 -11.39
N ARG A 361 5.11 29.16 -12.16
CA ARG A 361 5.18 29.21 -13.63
C ARG A 361 6.33 30.09 -14.13
N ARG A 362 6.57 31.26 -13.49
CA ARG A 362 7.72 32.12 -13.81
C ARG A 362 9.04 31.42 -13.55
N LEU A 363 9.13 30.69 -12.43
CA LEU A 363 10.34 29.91 -12.09
C LEU A 363 10.61 28.84 -13.16
N MET A 364 9.57 28.21 -13.69
CA MET A 364 9.72 27.22 -14.77
C MET A 364 10.30 27.81 -16.05
N CYS A 365 10.14 29.11 -16.30
CA CYS A 365 10.79 29.78 -17.43
C CYS A 365 12.31 29.92 -17.23
N TRP A 366 12.80 29.88 -16.00
CA TRP A 366 14.22 29.95 -15.66
C TRP A 366 14.87 28.58 -15.54
N LEU A 367 14.10 27.56 -15.16
CA LEU A 367 14.58 26.20 -14.95
C LEU A 367 14.70 25.47 -16.29
N PRO A 368 15.68 24.57 -16.46
CA PRO A 368 15.97 23.93 -17.76
C PRO A 368 14.93 22.91 -18.24
N GLY A 369 14.04 22.43 -17.37
CA GLY A 369 13.03 21.42 -17.71
C GLY A 369 13.59 20.02 -17.96
N THR A 370 14.83 19.74 -17.55
CA THR A 370 15.50 18.44 -17.78
C THR A 370 15.11 17.37 -16.75
N ASP A 371 14.49 17.76 -15.64
CA ASP A 371 14.07 16.89 -14.55
C ASP A 371 15.18 15.93 -14.07
N CYS A 372 16.42 16.43 -14.02
CA CYS A 372 17.63 15.64 -13.74
C CYS A 372 17.74 15.15 -12.27
N GLY A 373 17.01 15.77 -11.34
CA GLY A 373 17.00 15.39 -9.92
C GLY A 373 18.20 15.90 -9.11
N LEU A 374 19.19 16.55 -9.71
CA LEU A 374 20.42 16.99 -9.03
C LEU A 374 20.20 18.05 -7.94
N CYS A 375 19.07 18.74 -7.99
CA CYS A 375 18.66 19.71 -6.96
C CYS A 375 18.01 19.02 -5.73
N GLY A 376 17.91 17.69 -5.73
CA GLY A 376 17.26 16.92 -4.68
C GLY A 376 15.73 16.97 -4.75
N ALA A 377 15.15 17.43 -5.88
CA ALA A 377 13.73 17.36 -6.19
C ALA A 377 13.54 16.50 -7.46
N PRO A 378 12.43 15.74 -7.60
CA PRO A 378 12.27 14.79 -8.71
C PRO A 378 12.10 15.44 -10.09
N SER A 379 11.59 16.66 -10.13
CA SER A 379 11.35 17.39 -11.38
C SER A 379 11.63 18.89 -11.18
N CYS A 380 11.80 19.61 -12.27
CA CYS A 380 11.95 21.08 -12.24
C CYS A 380 10.68 21.75 -11.68
N GLN A 381 9.51 21.20 -12.00
CA GLN A 381 8.23 21.65 -11.44
C GLN A 381 8.22 21.45 -9.91
N ALA A 382 8.70 20.31 -9.41
CA ALA A 382 8.79 20.04 -7.98
C ALA A 382 9.72 21.02 -7.27
N LEU A 383 10.85 21.39 -7.89
CA LEU A 383 11.74 22.41 -7.34
C LEU A 383 11.03 23.79 -7.31
N ALA A 384 10.35 24.18 -8.39
CA ALA A 384 9.62 25.44 -8.44
C ALA A 384 8.54 25.51 -7.34
N GLU A 385 7.85 24.39 -7.08
CA GLU A 385 6.86 24.27 -6.00
C GLU A 385 7.51 24.35 -4.62
N ASP A 386 8.67 23.71 -4.43
CA ASP A 386 9.43 23.79 -3.17
C ASP A 386 9.85 25.26 -2.90
N ILE A 387 10.30 25.99 -3.95
CA ILE A 387 10.70 27.39 -3.82
C ILE A 387 9.52 28.28 -3.40
N VAL A 388 8.36 28.14 -4.04
CA VAL A 388 7.19 28.98 -3.68
C VAL A 388 6.64 28.66 -2.31
N ARG A 389 6.87 27.44 -1.82
CA ARG A 389 6.53 27.00 -0.44
C ARG A 389 7.63 27.32 0.57
N GLN A 390 8.71 28.02 0.16
CA GLN A 390 9.87 28.38 1.00
C GLN A 390 10.63 27.15 1.54
N ARG A 391 10.58 26.04 0.78
CA ARG A 391 11.27 24.78 1.11
C ARG A 391 12.48 24.52 0.20
N GLY A 392 12.80 25.47 -0.66
CA GLY A 392 13.90 25.36 -1.63
C GLY A 392 14.33 26.72 -2.15
N ASP A 393 15.43 26.73 -2.91
CA ASP A 393 15.99 27.92 -3.53
C ASP A 393 16.43 27.61 -4.96
N ILE A 394 16.37 28.61 -5.84
CA ILE A 394 16.67 28.43 -7.26
C ILE A 394 18.15 28.06 -7.50
N SER A 395 19.05 28.48 -6.60
CA SER A 395 20.46 28.12 -6.66
C SER A 395 20.74 26.63 -6.45
N GLN A 396 19.73 25.88 -5.99
CA GLN A 396 19.83 24.40 -5.93
C GLN A 396 19.93 23.78 -7.33
N CYS A 397 19.40 24.47 -8.36
CA CYS A 397 19.52 24.00 -9.75
C CYS A 397 20.98 24.10 -10.22
N VAL A 398 21.59 22.98 -10.60
CA VAL A 398 23.00 22.94 -11.02
C VAL A 398 23.25 23.83 -12.24
N PHE A 399 22.34 23.86 -13.20
CA PHE A 399 22.47 24.66 -14.43
C PHE A 399 22.46 26.17 -14.15
N ILE A 400 21.58 26.61 -13.25
CA ILE A 400 21.52 28.02 -12.84
C ILE A 400 22.77 28.39 -12.04
N ARG A 401 23.20 27.50 -11.16
CA ARG A 401 24.40 27.72 -10.34
C ARG A 401 25.64 27.84 -11.22
N GLU A 402 25.84 26.98 -12.20
CA GLU A 402 26.95 27.05 -13.15
C GLU A 402 26.91 28.36 -13.98
N SER A 403 25.72 28.71 -14.46
CA SER A 403 25.55 30.00 -15.18
C SER A 403 25.91 31.20 -14.31
N ASN A 404 25.53 31.16 -13.03
CA ASN A 404 25.84 32.26 -12.08
C ASN A 404 27.34 32.28 -11.75
N MET A 405 28.00 31.13 -11.68
CA MET A 405 29.46 31.06 -11.49
C MET A 405 30.19 31.66 -12.70
N GLY A 406 29.74 31.30 -13.92
CA GLY A 406 30.32 31.85 -15.17
C GLY A 406 30.14 33.37 -15.31
N LYS A 407 29.15 33.94 -14.65
CA LYS A 407 28.90 35.40 -14.62
C LYS A 407 29.47 36.08 -13.37
N ASN A 408 30.30 35.40 -12.57
CA ASN A 408 30.85 35.87 -11.31
C ASN A 408 29.77 36.30 -10.27
N LEU A 409 28.56 35.76 -10.37
CA LEU A 409 27.45 36.02 -9.43
C LEU A 409 27.43 35.04 -8.25
N MET A 410 28.29 34.01 -8.30
CA MET A 410 28.42 32.99 -7.27
C MET A 410 29.84 32.41 -7.29
N ASP A 411 30.48 32.31 -6.14
CA ASP A 411 31.80 31.67 -6.01
C ASP A 411 31.69 30.15 -5.80
N MET A 412 32.81 29.46 -5.90
CA MET A 412 32.89 28.01 -5.79
C MET A 412 32.55 27.51 -4.37
N GLU A 413 32.93 28.26 -3.35
CA GLU A 413 32.68 27.93 -1.94
C GLU A 413 31.17 27.88 -1.67
N ARG A 414 30.44 28.92 -2.05
CA ARG A 414 28.97 28.96 -1.93
C ARG A 414 28.29 27.90 -2.75
N SER A 415 28.80 27.59 -3.96
CA SER A 415 28.28 26.49 -4.79
C SER A 415 28.45 25.13 -4.08
N SER A 416 29.62 24.91 -3.48
CA SER A 416 29.93 23.69 -2.71
C SER A 416 29.00 23.55 -1.49
N GLU A 417 28.77 24.64 -0.74
CA GLU A 417 27.85 24.64 0.41
C GLU A 417 26.43 24.23 0.02
N ILE A 418 25.93 24.73 -1.12
CA ILE A 418 24.61 24.39 -1.62
C ILE A 418 24.53 22.88 -1.91
N MET A 419 25.57 22.35 -2.57
CA MET A 419 25.62 20.92 -2.88
C MET A 419 25.67 20.05 -1.59
N LYS A 420 26.44 20.48 -0.60
CA LYS A 420 26.50 19.78 0.70
C LYS A 420 25.15 19.75 1.40
N ARG A 421 24.37 20.82 1.36
CA ARG A 421 23.01 20.88 1.93
C ARG A 421 22.04 19.90 1.27
N ILE A 422 22.25 19.61 -0.02
CA ILE A 422 21.40 18.65 -0.75
C ILE A 422 21.85 17.22 -0.48
N TRP A 423 23.15 16.94 -0.66
CA TRP A 423 23.70 15.59 -0.73
C TRP A 423 24.45 15.14 0.52
N GLY A 424 24.69 16.06 1.47
CA GLY A 424 25.45 15.79 2.69
C GLY A 424 26.96 15.82 2.46
N ASP A 425 27.72 16.18 3.49
CA ASP A 425 29.19 16.31 3.43
C ASP A 425 29.89 15.03 2.98
N ASN A 426 29.44 13.89 3.46
CA ASN A 426 30.06 12.57 3.21
C ASN A 426 30.10 12.19 1.72
N ASN A 427 29.19 12.73 0.91
CA ASN A 427 29.14 12.43 -0.52
C ASN A 427 30.15 13.27 -1.34
N PHE A 428 30.80 14.28 -0.73
CA PHE A 428 31.75 15.16 -1.38
C PHE A 428 33.20 14.98 -0.88
N THR A 429 33.39 14.36 0.28
CA THR A 429 34.72 14.04 0.81
C THR A 429 35.11 12.63 0.38
N LYS A 430 35.60 12.49 -0.85
CA LYS A 430 36.27 11.26 -1.26
C LYS A 430 37.67 11.26 -0.66
N ASN A 431 37.92 10.39 0.27
CA ASN A 431 39.26 10.14 0.79
C ASN A 431 40.01 9.32 -0.26
N CYS A 432 40.62 10.01 -1.22
CA CYS A 432 41.38 9.37 -2.31
C CYS A 432 42.62 8.61 -1.79
N ASN A 433 43.04 8.88 -0.56
CA ASN A 433 44.22 8.24 0.05
C ASN A 433 43.98 6.81 0.58
N LYS A 434 42.72 6.34 0.65
CA LYS A 434 42.45 4.97 1.13
C LYS A 434 42.64 3.86 0.09
N LYS A 435 42.78 4.21 -1.18
CA LYS A 435 42.98 3.19 -2.25
C LYS A 435 44.43 2.90 -2.58
N GLY A 436 45.39 3.67 -2.01
CA GLY A 436 46.81 3.45 -2.22
C GLY A 436 47.49 2.48 -1.23
N ALA A 437 46.83 2.23 -0.07
CA ALA A 437 47.48 1.46 1.00
C ALA A 437 47.21 -0.05 0.95
N GLU A 438 46.27 -0.51 0.16
CA GLU A 438 45.89 -1.93 0.09
C GLU A 438 46.62 -2.70 -1.01
N ASN A 439 47.32 -2.01 -1.94
CA ASN A 439 48.04 -2.65 -3.04
C ASN A 439 49.56 -2.75 -2.85
N GLU A 440 50.10 -2.37 -1.65
CA GLU A 440 51.54 -2.49 -1.38
C GLU A 440 51.92 -3.63 -0.42
N SER A 441 50.94 -4.50 -0.06
CA SER A 441 51.19 -5.64 0.84
C SER A 441 50.78 -6.98 0.24
N ASN A 442 51.16 -7.24 -1.03
CA ASN A 442 51.21 -8.60 -1.61
C ASN A 442 52.41 -8.71 -2.53
#